data_12e3f624a9fa389ac50e9b0af36d583f
#
_entry.id   12e3f624a9fa389ac50e9b0af36d583f
#
_cell.length_a   1.000
_cell.length_b   1.000
_cell.length_c   1.000
_cell.angle_alpha   90.00
_cell.angle_beta   90.00
_cell.angle_gamma   90.00
#
_symmetry.space_group_name_H-M   'P 1'
#
loop_
_entity.id
_entity.type
_entity.pdbx_description
1 polymer ?
#
loop_
_entity_poly.entity_id
_entity_poly.type
_entity_poly.pdbx_seq_one_letter_code
_entity_poly.pdbx_strand_id
1 'polypeptide(L)'
;SKPCEAILRYRLGADARIIAKPYREKFKLGQAWISFHPAGHILGSSQIRIEVGSNVTVISGDYKRQVDPTCEPFEVLLCDEFLTESTFALPIYSWPSPEQVAQDIFDWWQKNAQQEQASILFCYALGKAQHVQSLLKKYTDQPVLVHGAIAALNQIYEQEGVVLSAWKKPQESDL
;
A
#
# COMPACT_ATOMS: atom_id res chain seq x y z
N SER A 1 3.74 -7.18 10.32
CA SER A 1 2.50 -7.97 10.22
C SER A 1 2.66 -9.13 9.25
N LYS A 2 1.74 -10.12 9.32
CA LYS A 2 1.76 -11.28 8.42
C LYS A 2 1.60 -10.88 6.94
N PRO A 3 0.67 -9.99 6.56
CA PRO A 3 0.54 -9.56 5.16
C PRO A 3 1.76 -8.80 4.60
N CYS A 4 2.62 -8.27 5.48
CA CYS A 4 3.86 -7.59 5.05
C CYS A 4 5.05 -8.56 4.86
N GLU A 5 4.94 -9.83 5.25
CA GLU A 5 6.08 -10.75 5.30
C GLU A 5 6.76 -10.92 3.95
N ALA A 6 5.99 -11.12 2.87
CA ALA A 6 6.56 -11.32 1.53
C ALA A 6 7.32 -10.07 1.04
N ILE A 7 6.79 -8.86 1.31
CA ILE A 7 7.46 -7.59 1.00
C ILE A 7 8.77 -7.47 1.78
N LEU A 8 8.77 -7.81 3.08
CA LEU A 8 9.97 -7.76 3.90
C LEU A 8 11.04 -8.75 3.41
N ARG A 9 10.66 -9.98 3.05
CA ARG A 9 11.58 -10.96 2.48
C ARG A 9 12.15 -10.52 1.13
N TYR A 10 11.33 -9.91 0.28
CA TYR A 10 11.79 -9.33 -0.97
C TYR A 10 12.84 -8.22 -0.76
N ARG A 11 12.66 -7.37 0.27
CA ARG A 11 13.55 -6.23 0.54
C ARG A 11 14.79 -6.58 1.35
N LEU A 12 14.68 -7.51 2.30
CA LEU A 12 15.75 -7.84 3.26
C LEU A 12 16.50 -9.13 2.90
N GLY A 13 16.02 -9.88 1.91
CA GLY A 13 16.53 -11.18 1.52
C GLY A 13 15.73 -12.34 2.13
N ALA A 14 15.77 -13.49 1.42
CA ALA A 14 15.01 -14.69 1.80
C ALA A 14 15.42 -15.22 3.18
N ASP A 15 16.69 -15.08 3.55
CA ASP A 15 17.28 -15.58 4.80
C ASP A 15 17.06 -14.65 6.00
N ALA A 16 16.38 -13.51 5.81
CA ALA A 16 16.10 -12.58 6.88
C ALA A 16 15.27 -13.25 8.00
N ARG A 17 15.71 -13.08 9.25
CA ARG A 17 15.02 -13.61 10.43
C ARG A 17 13.77 -12.77 10.72
N ILE A 18 12.65 -13.17 10.13
CA ILE A 18 11.35 -12.50 10.27
C ILE A 18 10.41 -13.42 11.04
N ILE A 19 9.80 -12.89 12.09
CA ILE A 19 8.69 -13.53 12.81
C ILE A 19 7.44 -12.71 12.50
N ALA A 20 6.70 -13.14 11.50
CA ALA A 20 5.46 -12.46 11.11
C ALA A 20 4.32 -12.80 12.08
N LYS A 21 3.54 -11.80 12.44
CA LYS A 21 2.37 -11.92 13.32
C LYS A 21 1.10 -11.48 12.59
N PRO A 22 -0.01 -12.22 12.71
CA PRO A 22 -1.31 -11.75 12.25
C PRO A 22 -1.68 -10.41 12.86
N TYR A 23 -2.53 -9.65 12.18
CA TYR A 23 -3.14 -8.50 12.78
C TYR A 23 -3.96 -8.90 14.02
N ARG A 24 -3.97 -8.05 15.04
CA ARG A 24 -4.71 -8.17 16.30
C ARG A 24 -4.21 -9.30 17.22
N GLU A 25 -3.27 -10.14 16.76
CA GLU A 25 -2.63 -11.14 17.64
C GLU A 25 -1.72 -10.45 18.66
N LYS A 26 -2.03 -10.63 19.96
CA LYS A 26 -1.18 -10.14 21.03
C LYS A 26 -0.03 -11.09 21.29
N PHE A 27 1.17 -10.56 21.41
CA PHE A 27 2.35 -11.30 21.84
C PHE A 27 3.12 -10.51 22.90
N LYS A 28 3.85 -11.21 23.75
CA LYS A 28 4.60 -10.62 24.84
C LYS A 28 6.03 -10.29 24.42
N LEU A 29 6.48 -9.07 24.73
CA LEU A 29 7.87 -8.65 24.57
C LEU A 29 8.33 -7.97 25.86
N GLY A 30 9.16 -8.65 26.65
CA GLY A 30 9.50 -8.19 27.99
C GLY A 30 8.25 -8.08 28.88
N GLN A 31 7.97 -6.88 29.39
CA GLN A 31 6.78 -6.59 30.21
C GLN A 31 5.58 -6.09 29.39
N ALA A 32 5.80 -5.77 28.12
CA ALA A 32 4.78 -5.22 27.25
C ALA A 32 4.01 -6.33 26.49
N TRP A 33 2.72 -6.09 26.26
CA TRP A 33 1.94 -6.78 25.24
C TRP A 33 1.91 -5.95 23.97
N ILE A 34 2.26 -6.58 22.85
CA ILE A 34 2.32 -5.94 21.54
C ILE A 34 1.27 -6.56 20.63
N SER A 35 0.65 -5.74 19.81
CA SER A 35 -0.16 -6.21 18.67
C SER A 35 -0.03 -5.27 17.48
N PHE A 36 -0.16 -5.82 16.28
CA PHE A 36 -0.20 -5.07 15.03
C PHE A 36 -1.64 -4.87 14.58
N HIS A 37 -1.95 -3.68 14.09
CA HIS A 37 -3.27 -3.33 13.57
C HIS A 37 -3.15 -2.63 12.23
N PRO A 38 -4.11 -2.78 11.31
CA PRO A 38 -4.01 -2.17 9.99
C PRO A 38 -3.82 -0.66 10.04
N ALA A 39 -2.88 -0.14 9.26
CA ALA A 39 -2.63 1.29 9.10
C ALA A 39 -3.26 1.87 7.81
N GLY A 40 -3.78 1.04 6.91
CA GLY A 40 -4.47 1.46 5.70
C GLY A 40 -3.60 2.11 4.63
N HIS A 41 -2.26 2.08 4.78
CA HIS A 41 -1.35 2.82 3.91
C HIS A 41 -0.86 2.02 2.70
N ILE A 42 -0.36 0.81 2.93
CA ILE A 42 0.07 -0.17 1.91
C ILE A 42 -0.21 -1.58 2.42
N LEU A 43 -0.05 -2.59 1.56
CA LEU A 43 -0.20 -3.99 1.94
C LEU A 43 0.65 -4.32 3.17
N GLY A 44 -0.01 -4.77 4.23
CA GLY A 44 0.63 -5.14 5.48
C GLY A 44 1.13 -3.98 6.36
N SER A 45 0.87 -2.72 6.01
CA SER A 45 1.18 -1.58 6.87
C SER A 45 0.47 -1.68 8.21
N SER A 46 1.17 -1.34 9.31
CA SER A 46 0.68 -1.63 10.64
C SER A 46 0.90 -0.47 11.60
N GLN A 47 -0.13 -0.17 12.38
CA GLN A 47 0.01 0.50 13.66
C GLN A 47 0.54 -0.51 14.69
N ILE A 48 1.37 -0.06 15.60
CA ILE A 48 1.89 -0.87 16.72
C ILE A 48 1.19 -0.44 17.99
N ARG A 49 0.39 -1.33 18.57
CA ARG A 49 -0.25 -1.12 19.86
C ARG A 49 0.57 -1.80 20.96
N ILE A 50 0.92 -1.03 21.98
CA ILE A 50 1.80 -1.42 23.09
C ILE A 50 1.03 -1.22 24.39
N GLU A 51 0.92 -2.27 25.21
CA GLU A 51 0.26 -2.24 26.51
C GLU A 51 1.29 -2.56 27.60
N VAL A 52 1.43 -1.65 28.57
CA VAL A 52 2.25 -1.84 29.76
C VAL A 52 1.41 -1.49 31.01
N GLY A 53 1.07 -2.50 31.79
CA GLY A 53 0.10 -2.31 32.88
C GLY A 53 -1.26 -1.89 32.32
N SER A 54 -1.76 -0.73 32.77
CA SER A 54 -3.00 -0.13 32.28
C SER A 54 -2.79 0.89 31.15
N ASN A 55 -1.55 1.27 30.84
CA ASN A 55 -1.25 2.27 29.83
C ASN A 55 -1.16 1.65 28.43
N VAL A 56 -1.80 2.30 27.46
CA VAL A 56 -1.84 1.89 26.06
C VAL A 56 -1.25 2.99 25.19
N THR A 57 -0.17 2.68 24.50
CA THR A 57 0.44 3.56 23.49
C THR A 57 0.26 2.97 22.11
N VAL A 58 -0.12 3.79 21.13
CA VAL A 58 -0.19 3.40 19.72
C VAL A 58 0.77 4.23 18.89
N ILE A 59 1.58 3.56 18.08
CA ILE A 59 2.48 4.19 17.11
C ILE A 59 1.91 3.92 15.72
N SER A 60 1.49 4.97 15.00
CA SER A 60 0.79 4.82 13.73
C SER A 60 1.68 4.29 12.59
N GLY A 61 2.96 4.67 12.58
CA GLY A 61 3.74 4.64 11.34
C GLY A 61 3.07 5.53 10.29
N ASP A 62 3.37 5.29 9.01
CA ASP A 62 2.63 5.90 7.92
C ASP A 62 1.24 5.27 7.83
N TYR A 63 0.19 6.08 7.79
CA TYR A 63 -1.18 5.60 7.76
C TYR A 63 -2.06 6.36 6.76
N LYS A 64 -3.16 5.74 6.37
CA LYS A 64 -4.15 6.33 5.47
C LYS A 64 -5.55 5.96 5.93
N ARG A 65 -6.37 6.97 6.24
CA ARG A 65 -7.76 6.76 6.68
C ARG A 65 -8.73 6.51 5.52
N GLN A 66 -8.39 7.00 4.33
CA GLN A 66 -9.15 6.72 3.12
C GLN A 66 -8.98 5.26 2.72
N VAL A 67 -10.06 4.60 2.38
CA VAL A 67 -10.04 3.18 1.98
C VAL A 67 -9.16 2.98 0.74
N ASP A 68 -8.30 1.98 0.82
CA ASP A 68 -7.42 1.56 -0.25
C ASP A 68 -7.72 0.10 -0.59
N PRO A 69 -8.09 -0.23 -1.85
CA PRO A 69 -8.46 -1.60 -2.23
C PRO A 69 -7.28 -2.58 -2.18
N THR A 70 -6.06 -2.10 -1.97
CA THR A 70 -4.85 -2.92 -1.96
C THR A 70 -4.37 -3.35 -0.58
N CYS A 71 -5.05 -2.92 0.48
CA CYS A 71 -4.69 -3.27 1.85
C CYS A 71 -5.90 -3.24 2.80
N GLU A 72 -5.75 -3.80 4.01
CA GLU A 72 -6.77 -3.65 5.04
C GLU A 72 -6.94 -2.18 5.45
N PRO A 73 -8.20 -1.70 5.64
CA PRO A 73 -8.46 -0.31 6.01
C PRO A 73 -7.90 0.03 7.40
N PHE A 74 -7.61 1.32 7.60
CA PHE A 74 -7.14 1.84 8.88
C PHE A 74 -8.10 1.48 10.01
N GLU A 75 -7.55 0.93 11.10
CA GLU A 75 -8.30 0.57 12.30
C GLU A 75 -8.15 1.68 13.36
N VAL A 76 -9.27 2.19 13.86
CA VAL A 76 -9.26 3.17 14.97
C VAL A 76 -9.04 2.41 16.28
N LEU A 77 -8.01 2.80 17.03
CA LEU A 77 -7.62 2.16 18.29
C LEU A 77 -7.81 3.12 19.46
N LEU A 78 -8.38 2.63 20.55
CA LEU A 78 -8.39 3.36 21.82
C LEU A 78 -7.01 3.24 22.48
N CYS A 79 -6.46 4.37 22.90
CA CYS A 79 -5.16 4.46 23.54
C CYS A 79 -5.08 5.68 24.46
N ASP A 80 -4.12 5.66 25.39
CA ASP A 80 -3.79 6.79 26.25
C ASP A 80 -2.84 7.76 25.55
N GLU A 81 -1.95 7.20 24.68
CA GLU A 81 -0.97 7.98 23.90
C GLU A 81 -0.98 7.54 22.45
N PHE A 82 -0.98 8.50 21.53
CA PHE A 82 -0.92 8.26 20.09
C PHE A 82 0.26 8.99 19.46
N LEU A 83 1.26 8.24 19.00
CA LEU A 83 2.39 8.77 18.25
C LEU A 83 2.06 8.67 16.76
N THR A 84 1.94 9.81 16.10
CA THR A 84 1.48 9.91 14.71
C THR A 84 2.50 10.62 13.83
N GLU A 85 2.57 10.20 12.57
CA GLU A 85 3.16 11.01 11.51
C GLU A 85 2.31 12.26 11.27
N SER A 86 2.87 13.27 10.62
CA SER A 86 2.19 14.55 10.38
C SER A 86 2.48 15.17 9.01
N THR A 87 2.81 14.34 8.03
CA THR A 87 3.23 14.77 6.67
C THR A 87 2.21 15.72 6.03
N PHE A 88 0.92 15.46 6.19
CA PHE A 88 -0.17 16.26 5.65
C PHE A 88 -1.09 16.83 6.75
N ALA A 89 -0.53 17.19 7.90
CA ALA A 89 -1.31 17.68 9.05
C ALA A 89 -1.91 19.08 8.85
N LEU A 90 -1.40 19.86 7.90
CA LEU A 90 -1.94 21.19 7.62
C LEU A 90 -3.27 21.08 6.85
N PRO A 91 -4.30 21.87 7.23
CA PRO A 91 -5.63 21.81 6.62
C PRO A 91 -5.70 22.38 5.19
N ILE A 92 -4.57 22.81 4.64
CA ILE A 92 -4.45 23.28 3.25
C ILE A 92 -4.48 22.15 2.22
N TYR A 93 -4.22 20.91 2.64
CA TYR A 93 -4.23 19.77 1.74
C TYR A 93 -5.65 19.28 1.49
N SER A 94 -6.07 19.35 0.22
CA SER A 94 -7.34 18.80 -0.26
C SER A 94 -7.04 17.83 -1.41
N TRP A 95 -7.63 16.65 -1.34
CA TRP A 95 -7.39 15.58 -2.31
C TRP A 95 -8.70 15.23 -3.03
N PRO A 96 -8.69 15.11 -4.36
CA PRO A 96 -9.82 14.54 -5.08
C PRO A 96 -10.02 13.08 -4.65
N SER A 97 -11.19 12.52 -4.94
CA SER A 97 -11.43 11.11 -4.66
C SER A 97 -10.50 10.22 -5.49
N PRO A 98 -10.13 9.03 -4.98
CA PRO A 98 -9.32 8.07 -5.75
C PRO A 98 -9.95 7.71 -7.10
N GLU A 99 -11.28 7.63 -7.14
CA GLU A 99 -12.05 7.34 -8.35
C GLU A 99 -11.90 8.46 -9.38
N GLN A 100 -11.98 9.73 -8.94
CA GLN A 100 -11.77 10.87 -9.84
C GLN A 100 -10.35 10.87 -10.40
N VAL A 101 -9.33 10.65 -9.54
CA VAL A 101 -7.94 10.57 -9.99
C VAL A 101 -7.72 9.42 -10.99
N ALA A 102 -8.33 8.26 -10.75
CA ALA A 102 -8.23 7.13 -11.66
C ALA A 102 -8.89 7.41 -13.02
N GLN A 103 -10.05 8.08 -13.00
CA GLN A 103 -10.73 8.53 -14.23
C GLN A 103 -9.85 9.52 -15.00
N ASP A 104 -9.30 10.53 -14.33
CA ASP A 104 -8.44 11.54 -14.94
C ASP A 104 -7.18 10.90 -15.59
N ILE A 105 -6.58 9.92 -14.89
CA ILE A 105 -5.44 9.15 -15.43
C ILE A 105 -5.86 8.35 -16.67
N PHE A 106 -7.00 7.69 -16.62
CA PHE A 106 -7.50 6.91 -17.75
C PHE A 106 -7.80 7.79 -18.95
N ASP A 107 -8.50 8.91 -18.77
CA ASP A 107 -8.85 9.85 -19.85
C ASP A 107 -7.60 10.47 -20.47
N TRP A 108 -6.61 10.85 -19.64
CA TRP A 108 -5.32 11.33 -20.11
C TRP A 108 -4.57 10.27 -20.94
N TRP A 109 -4.56 9.01 -20.46
CA TRP A 109 -3.96 7.90 -21.20
C TRP A 109 -4.62 7.68 -22.55
N GLN A 110 -5.96 7.64 -22.60
CA GLN A 110 -6.72 7.46 -23.85
C GLN A 110 -6.48 8.61 -24.83
N LYS A 111 -6.45 9.85 -24.35
CA LYS A 111 -6.16 11.03 -25.17
C LYS A 111 -4.78 10.95 -25.81
N ASN A 112 -3.76 10.56 -25.05
CA ASN A 112 -2.41 10.42 -25.58
C ASN A 112 -2.33 9.26 -26.60
N ALA A 113 -2.97 8.14 -26.33
CA ALA A 113 -3.02 7.00 -27.24
C ALA A 113 -3.65 7.37 -28.60
N GLN A 114 -4.72 8.19 -28.62
CA GLN A 114 -5.33 8.69 -29.84
C GLN A 114 -4.39 9.59 -30.66
N GLN A 115 -3.39 10.17 -30.01
CA GLN A 115 -2.36 11.03 -30.62
C GLN A 115 -1.05 10.26 -30.89
N GLU A 116 -1.06 8.95 -30.75
CA GLU A 116 0.13 8.09 -30.85
C GLU A 116 1.27 8.51 -29.90
N GLN A 117 0.91 9.04 -28.74
CA GLN A 117 1.85 9.50 -27.72
C GLN A 117 1.88 8.53 -26.54
N ALA A 118 3.09 8.25 -26.03
CA ALA A 118 3.27 7.47 -24.82
C ALA A 118 2.82 8.25 -23.57
N SER A 119 2.22 7.55 -22.62
CA SER A 119 1.88 8.09 -21.30
C SER A 119 2.79 7.50 -20.24
N ILE A 120 3.54 8.34 -19.53
CA ILE A 120 4.46 7.90 -18.47
C ILE A 120 3.98 8.46 -17.13
N LEU A 121 3.63 7.56 -16.21
CA LEU A 121 3.21 7.90 -14.86
C LEU A 121 4.29 7.53 -13.84
N PHE A 122 4.84 8.53 -13.15
CA PHE A 122 5.83 8.30 -12.09
C PHE A 122 5.14 8.12 -10.74
N CYS A 123 5.42 7.01 -10.08
CA CYS A 123 4.92 6.73 -8.74
C CYS A 123 5.88 5.83 -7.95
N TYR A 124 5.71 5.79 -6.63
CA TYR A 124 6.46 4.84 -5.81
C TYR A 124 6.17 3.40 -6.23
N ALA A 125 7.22 2.60 -6.37
CA ALA A 125 7.11 1.20 -6.81
C ALA A 125 6.32 0.34 -5.81
N LEU A 126 6.40 0.64 -4.51
CA LEU A 126 5.65 -0.02 -3.45
C LEU A 126 4.46 0.84 -3.01
N GLY A 127 3.28 0.27 -3.02
CA GLY A 127 2.03 0.86 -2.56
C GLY A 127 1.35 1.73 -3.62
N LYS A 128 1.94 2.86 -4.01
CA LYS A 128 1.31 3.80 -4.95
C LYS A 128 1.04 3.16 -6.32
N ALA A 129 2.00 2.43 -6.87
CA ALA A 129 1.84 1.76 -8.17
C ALA A 129 0.70 0.73 -8.15
N GLN A 130 0.60 -0.07 -7.09
CA GLN A 130 -0.45 -1.07 -6.93
C GLN A 130 -1.81 -0.43 -6.70
N HIS A 131 -1.88 0.65 -5.90
CA HIS A 131 -3.11 1.41 -5.68
C HIS A 131 -3.67 1.96 -7.00
N VAL A 132 -2.85 2.63 -7.81
CA VAL A 132 -3.25 3.15 -9.12
C VAL A 132 -3.72 2.02 -10.03
N GLN A 133 -2.98 0.91 -10.13
CA GLN A 133 -3.36 -0.24 -10.96
C GLN A 133 -4.67 -0.88 -10.52
N SER A 134 -4.90 -1.02 -9.20
CA SER A 134 -6.16 -1.55 -8.68
C SER A 134 -7.36 -0.66 -9.03
N LEU A 135 -7.19 0.65 -9.01
CA LEU A 135 -8.25 1.58 -9.43
C LEU A 135 -8.48 1.55 -10.95
N LEU A 136 -7.41 1.51 -11.75
CA LEU A 136 -7.50 1.48 -13.23
C LEU A 136 -8.17 0.20 -13.74
N LYS A 137 -8.17 -0.89 -12.99
CA LYS A 137 -8.87 -2.13 -13.35
C LYS A 137 -10.36 -1.92 -13.68
N LYS A 138 -10.99 -0.89 -13.11
CA LYS A 138 -12.40 -0.56 -13.36
C LYS A 138 -12.65 0.04 -14.76
N TYR A 139 -11.59 0.56 -15.38
CA TYR A 139 -11.70 1.35 -16.63
C TYR A 139 -11.14 0.63 -17.86
N THR A 140 -10.22 -0.32 -17.67
CA THR A 140 -9.56 -0.97 -18.80
C THR A 140 -9.02 -2.35 -18.45
N ASP A 141 -9.02 -3.22 -19.46
CA ASP A 141 -8.30 -4.50 -19.45
C ASP A 141 -6.97 -4.42 -20.23
N GLN A 142 -6.64 -3.26 -20.80
CA GLN A 142 -5.35 -3.06 -21.45
C GLN A 142 -4.21 -3.20 -20.45
N PRO A 143 -3.12 -3.93 -20.77
CA PRO A 143 -2.02 -4.10 -19.86
C PRO A 143 -1.23 -2.80 -19.68
N VAL A 144 -0.99 -2.44 -18.41
CA VAL A 144 -0.08 -1.36 -18.03
C VAL A 144 1.36 -1.86 -18.15
N LEU A 145 2.23 -1.11 -18.82
CA LEU A 145 3.66 -1.42 -18.84
C LEU A 145 4.29 -0.98 -17.53
N VAL A 146 4.96 -1.89 -16.83
CA VAL A 146 5.53 -1.60 -15.51
C VAL A 146 7.03 -1.87 -15.45
N HIS A 147 7.76 -0.98 -14.79
CA HIS A 147 9.18 -1.18 -14.50
C HIS A 147 9.40 -2.47 -13.68
N GLY A 148 10.57 -3.11 -13.85
CA GLY A 148 10.89 -4.38 -13.17
C GLY A 148 10.74 -4.36 -11.65
N ALA A 149 11.05 -3.23 -11.00
CA ALA A 149 10.84 -3.06 -9.55
C ALA A 149 9.37 -3.10 -9.14
N ILE A 150 8.47 -2.59 -10.00
CA ILE A 150 7.01 -2.66 -9.78
C ILE A 150 6.52 -4.08 -10.03
N ALA A 151 7.00 -4.75 -11.10
CA ALA A 151 6.56 -6.08 -11.46
C ALA A 151 6.75 -7.11 -10.33
N ALA A 152 7.90 -7.09 -9.64
CA ALA A 152 8.15 -7.97 -8.51
C ALA A 152 7.18 -7.73 -7.33
N LEU A 153 6.86 -6.47 -7.07
CA LEU A 153 5.91 -6.10 -6.02
C LEU A 153 4.46 -6.42 -6.42
N ASN A 154 4.09 -6.23 -7.68
CA ASN A 154 2.78 -6.64 -8.20
C ASN A 154 2.53 -8.13 -7.95
N GLN A 155 3.51 -9.00 -8.26
CA GLN A 155 3.40 -10.43 -8.00
C GLN A 155 3.14 -10.75 -6.53
N ILE A 156 3.79 -10.02 -5.61
CA ILE A 156 3.56 -10.19 -4.17
C ILE A 156 2.13 -9.77 -3.80
N TYR A 157 1.66 -8.62 -4.30
CA TYR A 157 0.29 -8.16 -4.05
C TYR A 157 -0.76 -9.13 -4.58
N GLU A 158 -0.58 -9.67 -5.79
CA GLU A 158 -1.48 -10.67 -6.37
C GLU A 158 -1.47 -12.00 -5.58
N GLN A 159 -0.31 -12.44 -5.09
CA GLN A 159 -0.21 -13.61 -4.22
C GLN A 159 -0.95 -13.43 -2.88
N GLU A 160 -1.02 -12.20 -2.38
CA GLU A 160 -1.79 -11.83 -1.18
C GLU A 160 -3.26 -11.51 -1.50
N GLY A 161 -3.71 -11.80 -2.74
CA GLY A 161 -5.12 -11.68 -3.15
C GLY A 161 -5.56 -10.31 -3.63
N VAL A 162 -4.64 -9.36 -3.81
CA VAL A 162 -4.97 -8.03 -4.34
C VAL A 162 -5.21 -8.09 -5.84
N VAL A 163 -6.33 -7.51 -6.29
CA VAL A 163 -6.68 -7.46 -7.70
C VAL A 163 -6.09 -6.19 -8.35
N LEU A 164 -5.22 -6.38 -9.32
CA LEU A 164 -4.61 -5.31 -10.12
C LEU A 164 -5.17 -5.31 -11.55
N SER A 165 -4.99 -4.19 -12.28
CA SER A 165 -5.17 -4.18 -13.74
C SER A 165 -4.18 -5.14 -14.39
N ALA A 166 -4.45 -5.59 -15.61
CA ALA A 166 -3.47 -6.33 -16.40
C ALA A 166 -2.17 -5.51 -16.49
N TRP A 167 -1.03 -6.19 -16.38
CA TRP A 167 0.27 -5.54 -16.46
C TRP A 167 1.32 -6.46 -17.12
N LYS A 168 2.33 -5.86 -17.74
CA LYS A 168 3.49 -6.57 -18.27
C LYS A 168 4.76 -5.74 -18.16
N LYS A 169 5.92 -6.39 -18.18
CA LYS A 169 7.19 -5.69 -18.37
C LYS A 169 7.31 -5.22 -19.82
N PRO A 170 7.86 -4.02 -20.08
CA PRO A 170 8.09 -3.58 -21.44
C PRO A 170 9.09 -4.52 -22.14
N GLN A 171 8.85 -4.78 -23.42
CA GLN A 171 9.76 -5.47 -24.34
C GLN A 171 10.22 -4.48 -25.39
N GLU A 172 11.28 -4.81 -26.17
CA GLU A 172 11.79 -3.94 -27.23
C GLU A 172 10.71 -3.58 -28.27
N SER A 173 9.74 -4.47 -28.47
CA SER A 173 8.59 -4.24 -29.35
C SER A 173 7.54 -3.28 -28.79
N ASP A 174 7.61 -2.90 -27.54
CA ASP A 174 6.65 -1.99 -26.87
C ASP A 174 7.16 -0.53 -26.90
N LEU A 175 8.39 -0.29 -27.37
CA LEU A 175 9.06 1.01 -27.46
C LEU A 175 9.07 1.52 -28.91
#